data_5a717692e1fb516b6db392a74348578e
#
_entry.id   5a717692e1fb516b6db392a74348578e
#
_cell.length_a   1.000
_cell.length_b   1.000
_cell.length_c   1.000
_cell.angle_alpha   90.00
_cell.angle_beta   90.00
_cell.angle_gamma   90.00
#
_symmetry.space_group_name_H-M   'P 1'
#
loop_
_entity.id
_entity.type
_entity.pdbx_description
1 polymer ?
#
loop_
_entity_poly.entity_id
_entity_poly.type
_entity_poly.pdbx_seq_one_letter_code
_entity_poly.pdbx_strand_id
1 'polypeptide(L)'
;MGRSYVAIGDSLTVGVGARLFGGGFAERYQWMLEKKAHAPVELSVFAKSGLTTDQIFRLFKRSDVRRAIAAADIITITGCGNDLVQAIQQYEKGEDEKKLLQATLHCQANFSKMIQEIAQIKRGQKQPYCVYLMNLYNPFPQIPIAGRWLQQYNHQLRSLAANPHVEVVDVYRAFEGHENEYLSIDQFHPNYKGYETMAKTLLQQSCNQLQFTFTK
;
A
#
# COMPACT_ATOMS: atom_id res chain seq x y z
N MET A 1 10.69 -15.48 18.55
CA MET A 1 9.70 -15.96 17.56
C MET A 1 9.82 -15.11 16.29
N GLY A 2 9.70 -15.73 15.10
CA GLY A 2 9.65 -15.00 13.84
C GLY A 2 8.41 -14.10 13.77
N ARG A 3 8.47 -13.04 12.93
CA ARG A 3 7.33 -12.15 12.66
C ARG A 3 6.57 -12.60 11.43
N SER A 4 5.28 -12.29 11.37
CA SER A 4 4.43 -12.54 10.20
C SER A 4 4.05 -11.22 9.53
N TYR A 5 4.35 -11.12 8.24
CA TYR A 5 4.06 -9.97 7.39
C TYR A 5 3.12 -10.37 6.25
N VAL A 6 2.03 -9.65 6.10
CA VAL A 6 1.05 -9.84 5.03
C VAL A 6 1.00 -8.61 4.14
N ALA A 7 1.25 -8.79 2.84
CA ALA A 7 1.15 -7.75 1.83
C ALA A 7 -0.07 -8.00 0.93
N ILE A 8 -1.00 -7.05 0.89
CA ILE A 8 -2.25 -7.16 0.11
C ILE A 8 -2.31 -5.99 -0.88
N GLY A 9 -2.74 -6.25 -2.12
CA GLY A 9 -2.93 -5.12 -3.04
C GLY A 9 -2.93 -5.45 -4.52
N ASP A 10 -2.46 -4.47 -5.26
CA ASP A 10 -2.44 -4.42 -6.72
C ASP A 10 -1.05 -4.69 -7.32
N SER A 11 -0.76 -4.07 -8.47
CA SER A 11 0.52 -4.18 -9.17
C SER A 11 1.72 -3.70 -8.35
N LEU A 12 1.53 -2.74 -7.44
CA LEU A 12 2.61 -2.25 -6.57
C LEU A 12 3.03 -3.33 -5.56
N THR A 13 2.07 -4.04 -4.98
CA THR A 13 2.37 -5.18 -4.10
C THR A 13 2.95 -6.37 -4.88
N VAL A 14 2.53 -6.58 -6.14
CA VAL A 14 3.13 -7.60 -7.03
C VAL A 14 4.58 -7.29 -7.39
N GLY A 15 4.99 -6.01 -7.39
CA GLY A 15 6.31 -5.57 -7.82
C GLY A 15 6.47 -5.46 -9.33
N VAL A 16 5.40 -5.06 -10.05
CA VAL A 16 5.46 -4.82 -11.51
C VAL A 16 6.48 -3.73 -11.80
N GLY A 17 7.34 -3.95 -12.79
CA GLY A 17 8.42 -3.04 -13.17
C GLY A 17 9.80 -3.38 -12.60
N ALA A 18 9.89 -4.16 -11.50
CA ALA A 18 11.18 -4.52 -10.89
C ALA A 18 11.35 -6.00 -10.52
N ARG A 19 10.42 -6.87 -10.90
CA ARG A 19 10.43 -8.30 -10.49
C ARG A 19 11.73 -9.04 -10.80
N LEU A 20 12.38 -8.71 -11.91
CA LEU A 20 13.66 -9.33 -12.32
C LEU A 20 14.87 -8.88 -11.49
N PHE A 21 14.71 -7.85 -10.66
CA PHE A 21 15.80 -7.20 -9.91
C PHE A 21 15.57 -7.23 -8.40
N GLY A 22 15.10 -8.35 -7.86
CA GLY A 22 15.00 -8.53 -6.41
C GLY A 22 13.63 -8.23 -5.79
N GLY A 23 12.55 -8.34 -6.57
CA GLY A 23 11.18 -8.21 -6.07
C GLY A 23 10.66 -6.78 -5.95
N GLY A 24 9.42 -6.63 -5.48
CA GLY A 24 8.76 -5.39 -5.18
C GLY A 24 9.17 -4.81 -3.80
N PHE A 25 8.38 -3.84 -3.30
CA PHE A 25 8.65 -3.26 -1.99
C PHE A 25 8.44 -4.27 -0.85
N ALA A 26 7.52 -5.22 -0.99
CA ALA A 26 7.16 -6.14 0.06
C ALA A 26 8.34 -7.08 0.42
N GLU A 27 8.96 -7.70 -0.58
CA GLU A 27 10.12 -8.58 -0.41
C GLU A 27 11.35 -7.80 0.10
N ARG A 28 11.56 -6.58 -0.39
CA ARG A 28 12.65 -5.70 0.06
C ARG A 28 12.47 -5.28 1.52
N TYR A 29 11.24 -4.93 1.90
CA TYR A 29 10.90 -4.59 3.28
C TYR A 29 11.07 -5.78 4.22
N GLN A 30 10.60 -6.97 3.83
CA GLN A 30 10.85 -8.23 4.54
C GLN A 30 12.34 -8.38 4.84
N TRP A 31 13.19 -8.35 3.81
CA TRP A 31 14.63 -8.50 3.96
C TRP A 31 15.26 -7.43 4.88
N MET A 32 14.82 -6.17 4.77
CA MET A 32 15.27 -5.09 5.64
C MET A 32 14.87 -5.32 7.10
N LEU A 33 13.65 -5.82 7.33
CA LEU A 33 13.17 -6.18 8.67
C LEU A 33 13.98 -7.33 9.25
N GLU A 34 14.22 -8.39 8.50
CA GLU A 34 15.03 -9.54 8.95
C GLU A 34 16.43 -9.10 9.36
N LYS A 35 17.08 -8.27 8.55
CA LYS A 35 18.39 -7.70 8.89
C LYS A 35 18.35 -6.88 10.17
N LYS A 36 17.33 -6.03 10.33
CA LYS A 36 17.22 -5.15 11.47
C LYS A 36 16.84 -5.88 12.76
N ALA A 37 15.96 -6.88 12.65
CA ALA A 37 15.47 -7.66 13.78
C ALA A 37 16.39 -8.84 14.16
N HIS A 38 17.35 -9.19 13.30
CA HIS A 38 18.15 -10.42 13.41
C HIS A 38 17.26 -11.67 13.61
N ALA A 39 16.09 -11.68 12.98
CA ALA A 39 15.08 -12.73 13.11
C ALA A 39 14.32 -12.91 11.78
N PRO A 40 13.84 -14.13 11.46
CA PRO A 40 13.09 -14.38 10.24
C PRO A 40 11.75 -13.66 10.24
N VAL A 41 11.32 -13.23 9.06
CA VAL A 41 10.00 -12.64 8.79
C VAL A 41 9.30 -13.47 7.73
N GLU A 42 8.17 -14.07 8.07
CA GLU A 42 7.36 -14.83 7.13
C GLU A 42 6.47 -13.88 6.31
N LEU A 43 6.72 -13.78 5.00
CA LEU A 43 5.93 -12.94 4.08
C LEU A 43 4.86 -13.76 3.36
N SER A 44 3.62 -13.31 3.44
CA SER A 44 2.50 -13.77 2.62
C SER A 44 2.01 -12.65 1.71
N VAL A 45 1.98 -12.88 0.39
CA VAL A 45 1.56 -11.88 -0.60
C VAL A 45 0.21 -12.28 -1.21
N PHE A 46 -0.78 -11.41 -1.11
CA PHE A 46 -2.12 -11.55 -1.71
C PHE A 46 -2.38 -10.36 -2.64
N ALA A 47 -1.86 -10.44 -3.84
CA ALA A 47 -1.92 -9.34 -4.80
C ALA A 47 -2.07 -9.84 -6.24
N LYS A 48 -2.67 -8.99 -7.07
CA LYS A 48 -2.74 -9.20 -8.51
C LYS A 48 -2.69 -7.84 -9.22
N SER A 49 -1.92 -7.75 -10.30
CA SER A 49 -1.88 -6.54 -11.13
C SER A 49 -3.26 -6.18 -11.68
N GLY A 50 -3.58 -4.88 -11.67
CA GLY A 50 -4.83 -4.36 -12.23
C GLY A 50 -6.03 -4.38 -11.28
N LEU A 51 -5.88 -4.86 -10.03
CA LEU A 51 -7.01 -4.86 -9.09
C LEU A 51 -7.44 -3.45 -8.70
N THR A 52 -8.75 -3.20 -8.74
CA THR A 52 -9.39 -2.05 -8.10
C THR A 52 -9.57 -2.29 -6.61
N THR A 53 -9.88 -1.22 -5.85
CA THR A 53 -10.11 -1.33 -4.40
C THR A 53 -11.28 -2.26 -4.05
N ASP A 54 -12.33 -2.35 -4.87
CA ASP A 54 -13.39 -3.34 -4.71
C ASP A 54 -12.89 -4.78 -4.82
N GLN A 55 -12.03 -5.02 -5.81
CA GLN A 55 -11.46 -6.34 -6.04
C GLN A 55 -10.48 -6.73 -4.93
N ILE A 56 -9.68 -5.77 -4.43
CA ILE A 56 -8.79 -5.97 -3.29
C ILE A 56 -9.64 -6.30 -2.03
N PHE A 57 -10.72 -5.55 -1.78
CA PHE A 57 -11.62 -5.85 -0.65
C PHE A 57 -12.23 -7.26 -0.73
N ARG A 58 -12.52 -7.77 -1.94
CA ARG A 58 -13.00 -9.16 -2.12
C ARG A 58 -11.99 -10.21 -1.67
N LEU A 59 -10.67 -9.92 -1.69
CA LEU A 59 -9.65 -10.86 -1.19
C LEU A 59 -9.87 -11.17 0.29
N PHE A 60 -10.40 -10.24 1.08
CA PHE A 60 -10.70 -10.42 2.51
C PHE A 60 -11.80 -11.44 2.80
N LYS A 61 -12.55 -11.90 1.77
CA LYS A 61 -13.52 -12.99 1.87
C LYS A 61 -12.87 -14.37 1.83
N ARG A 62 -11.63 -14.48 1.35
CA ARG A 62 -10.91 -15.73 1.21
C ARG A 62 -10.42 -16.22 2.58
N SER A 63 -10.58 -17.52 2.84
CA SER A 63 -10.20 -18.12 4.12
C SER A 63 -8.68 -18.11 4.37
N ASP A 64 -7.85 -18.26 3.31
CA ASP A 64 -6.41 -18.19 3.39
C ASP A 64 -5.91 -16.76 3.74
N VAL A 65 -6.49 -15.73 3.11
CA VAL A 65 -6.21 -14.33 3.43
C VAL A 65 -6.59 -14.02 4.88
N ARG A 66 -7.77 -14.44 5.33
CA ARG A 66 -8.23 -14.21 6.69
C ARG A 66 -7.33 -14.90 7.74
N ARG A 67 -6.87 -16.14 7.47
CA ARG A 67 -5.91 -16.82 8.35
C ARG A 67 -4.57 -16.10 8.41
N ALA A 68 -4.05 -15.66 7.27
CA ALA A 68 -2.80 -14.90 7.22
C ALA A 68 -2.91 -13.59 7.99
N ILE A 69 -3.99 -12.81 7.78
CA ILE A 69 -4.26 -11.57 8.54
C ILE A 69 -4.35 -11.87 10.05
N ALA A 70 -5.02 -12.96 10.45
CA ALA A 70 -5.11 -13.32 11.86
C ALA A 70 -3.74 -13.52 12.50
N ALA A 71 -2.80 -14.13 11.80
CA ALA A 71 -1.43 -14.38 12.30
C ALA A 71 -0.49 -13.16 12.16
N ALA A 72 -0.82 -12.17 11.31
CA ALA A 72 0.09 -11.09 10.94
C ALA A 72 0.40 -10.11 12.07
N ASP A 73 1.68 -9.75 12.24
CA ASP A 73 2.13 -8.62 13.04
C ASP A 73 2.14 -7.33 12.21
N ILE A 74 2.39 -7.47 10.90
CA ILE A 74 2.52 -6.38 9.95
C ILE A 74 1.61 -6.66 8.75
N ILE A 75 0.84 -5.65 8.35
CA ILE A 75 -0.02 -5.72 7.17
C ILE A 75 0.24 -4.48 6.32
N THR A 76 0.58 -4.64 5.05
CA THR A 76 0.63 -3.53 4.09
C THR A 76 -0.49 -3.64 3.07
N ILE A 77 -1.06 -2.50 2.67
CA ILE A 77 -2.11 -2.46 1.65
C ILE A 77 -1.76 -1.38 0.60
N THR A 78 -1.73 -1.78 -0.68
CA THR A 78 -1.70 -0.87 -1.84
C THR A 78 -3.03 -0.93 -2.58
N GLY A 79 -3.40 0.15 -3.27
CA GLY A 79 -4.62 0.20 -4.08
C GLY A 79 -5.01 1.61 -4.49
N CYS A 80 -6.13 1.73 -5.19
CA CYS A 80 -6.70 2.95 -5.75
C CYS A 80 -6.06 3.45 -7.05
N GLY A 81 -4.83 3.10 -7.38
CA GLY A 81 -4.22 3.52 -8.65
C GLY A 81 -5.09 3.15 -9.86
N ASN A 82 -5.58 1.92 -9.93
CA ASN A 82 -6.44 1.46 -11.03
C ASN A 82 -7.83 2.12 -11.03
N ASP A 83 -8.40 2.41 -9.87
CA ASP A 83 -9.68 3.12 -9.75
C ASP A 83 -9.54 4.55 -10.33
N LEU A 84 -8.46 5.25 -9.99
CA LEU A 84 -8.19 6.60 -10.50
C LEU A 84 -7.87 6.61 -11.99
N VAL A 85 -7.07 5.65 -12.50
CA VAL A 85 -6.80 5.53 -13.94
C VAL A 85 -8.10 5.34 -14.73
N GLN A 86 -9.00 4.47 -14.27
CA GLN A 86 -10.30 4.27 -14.91
C GLN A 86 -11.15 5.56 -14.88
N ALA A 87 -11.17 6.28 -13.77
CA ALA A 87 -11.91 7.53 -13.65
C ALA A 87 -11.34 8.64 -14.55
N ILE A 88 -10.01 8.75 -14.67
CA ILE A 88 -9.33 9.71 -15.56
C ILE A 88 -9.66 9.39 -17.02
N GLN A 89 -9.60 8.12 -17.44
CA GLN A 89 -9.95 7.69 -18.79
C GLN A 89 -11.41 7.99 -19.16
N GLN A 90 -12.32 7.95 -18.19
CA GLN A 90 -13.72 8.34 -18.39
C GLN A 90 -13.85 9.87 -18.50
N TYR A 91 -13.15 10.61 -17.67
CA TYR A 91 -13.11 12.07 -17.72
C TYR A 91 -12.59 12.59 -19.07
N GLU A 92 -11.52 12.00 -19.63
CA GLU A 92 -10.98 12.34 -20.95
C GLU A 92 -11.96 12.09 -22.10
N LYS A 93 -12.95 11.23 -21.92
CA LYS A 93 -14.05 10.98 -22.88
C LYS A 93 -15.21 11.99 -22.75
N GLY A 94 -15.03 13.07 -21.99
CA GLY A 94 -16.02 14.11 -21.81
C GLY A 94 -16.98 13.91 -20.63
N GLU A 95 -16.64 13.04 -19.69
CA GLU A 95 -17.44 12.82 -18.49
C GLU A 95 -17.16 13.87 -17.38
N ASP A 96 -18.09 14.00 -16.43
CA ASP A 96 -18.04 14.99 -15.36
C ASP A 96 -16.87 14.70 -14.39
N GLU A 97 -16.12 15.74 -14.00
CA GLU A 97 -15.08 15.73 -12.96
C GLU A 97 -15.59 15.18 -11.61
N LYS A 98 -16.90 15.23 -11.36
CA LYS A 98 -17.53 14.61 -10.18
C LYS A 98 -17.22 13.10 -10.07
N LYS A 99 -16.99 12.41 -11.19
CA LYS A 99 -16.61 10.99 -11.18
C LYS A 99 -15.24 10.75 -10.59
N LEU A 100 -14.30 11.67 -10.77
CA LEU A 100 -12.99 11.62 -10.12
C LEU A 100 -13.14 11.76 -8.59
N LEU A 101 -13.98 12.68 -8.12
CA LEU A 101 -14.31 12.79 -6.71
C LEU A 101 -14.96 11.51 -6.17
N GLN A 102 -15.92 10.95 -6.90
CA GLN A 102 -16.57 9.70 -6.50
C GLN A 102 -15.57 8.55 -6.42
N ALA A 103 -14.63 8.44 -7.36
CA ALA A 103 -13.59 7.41 -7.33
C ALA A 103 -12.70 7.53 -6.09
N THR A 104 -12.24 8.75 -5.71
CA THR A 104 -11.43 8.94 -4.50
C THR A 104 -12.18 8.59 -3.22
N LEU A 105 -13.45 9.01 -3.11
CA LEU A 105 -14.32 8.70 -1.97
C LEU A 105 -14.61 7.19 -1.89
N HIS A 106 -14.81 6.55 -3.03
CA HIS A 106 -15.03 5.10 -3.10
C HIS A 106 -13.79 4.32 -2.63
N CYS A 107 -12.60 4.74 -3.08
CA CYS A 107 -11.34 4.17 -2.60
C CYS A 107 -11.22 4.30 -1.07
N GLN A 108 -11.44 5.50 -0.52
CA GLN A 108 -11.38 5.73 0.92
C GLN A 108 -12.36 4.83 1.68
N ALA A 109 -13.60 4.72 1.19
CA ALA A 109 -14.61 3.85 1.79
C ALA A 109 -14.19 2.37 1.77
N ASN A 110 -13.58 1.89 0.69
CA ASN A 110 -13.10 0.52 0.60
C ASN A 110 -11.91 0.27 1.53
N PHE A 111 -10.94 1.19 1.64
CA PHE A 111 -9.88 1.09 2.64
C PHE A 111 -10.42 1.06 4.06
N SER A 112 -11.42 1.90 4.37
CA SER A 112 -12.11 1.86 5.67
C SER A 112 -12.74 0.50 5.97
N LYS A 113 -13.40 -0.13 4.99
CA LYS A 113 -13.95 -1.49 5.12
C LYS A 113 -12.86 -2.53 5.35
N MET A 114 -11.72 -2.44 4.62
CA MET A 114 -10.58 -3.35 4.81
C MET A 114 -10.02 -3.25 6.23
N ILE A 115 -9.86 -2.04 6.75
CA ILE A 115 -9.41 -1.79 8.13
C ILE A 115 -10.40 -2.38 9.14
N GLN A 116 -11.71 -2.21 8.93
CA GLN A 116 -12.75 -2.77 9.80
C GLN A 116 -12.71 -4.31 9.78
N GLU A 117 -12.53 -4.93 8.61
CA GLU A 117 -12.38 -6.39 8.50
C GLU A 117 -11.12 -6.89 9.22
N ILE A 118 -9.99 -6.18 9.10
CA ILE A 118 -8.77 -6.51 9.85
C ILE A 118 -9.04 -6.43 11.36
N ALA A 119 -9.67 -5.36 11.83
CA ALA A 119 -10.01 -5.20 13.24
C ALA A 119 -10.95 -6.31 13.75
N GLN A 120 -11.89 -6.76 12.92
CA GLN A 120 -12.76 -7.90 13.26
C GLN A 120 -11.99 -9.22 13.35
N ILE A 121 -11.12 -9.49 12.38
CA ILE A 121 -10.27 -10.70 12.37
C ILE A 121 -9.33 -10.71 13.58
N LYS A 122 -8.81 -9.55 13.98
CA LYS A 122 -7.89 -9.39 15.12
C LYS A 122 -8.58 -9.31 16.48
N ARG A 123 -9.92 -9.27 16.52
CA ARG A 123 -10.67 -9.12 17.78
C ARG A 123 -10.33 -10.24 18.76
N GLY A 124 -9.98 -9.85 19.98
CA GLY A 124 -9.62 -10.79 21.06
C GLY A 124 -8.18 -11.29 21.04
N GLN A 125 -7.39 -10.92 20.03
CA GLN A 125 -5.96 -11.21 20.02
C GLN A 125 -5.20 -10.19 20.87
N LYS A 126 -4.29 -10.68 21.70
CA LYS A 126 -3.44 -9.81 22.55
C LYS A 126 -2.17 -9.33 21.82
N GLN A 127 -1.87 -9.94 20.67
CA GLN A 127 -0.65 -9.64 19.92
C GLN A 127 -0.79 -8.30 19.20
N PRO A 128 0.15 -7.36 19.38
CA PRO A 128 0.12 -6.08 18.68
C PRO A 128 0.30 -6.28 17.18
N TYR A 129 -0.38 -5.45 16.39
CA TYR A 129 -0.26 -5.43 14.93
C TYR A 129 -0.31 -4.01 14.40
N CYS A 130 0.26 -3.81 13.20
CA CYS A 130 0.21 -2.55 12.47
C CYS A 130 -0.26 -2.77 11.04
N VAL A 131 -1.08 -1.84 10.56
CA VAL A 131 -1.54 -1.75 9.17
C VAL A 131 -0.93 -0.52 8.53
N TYR A 132 -0.17 -0.71 7.46
CA TYR A 132 0.45 0.36 6.69
C TYR A 132 -0.28 0.51 5.35
N LEU A 133 -0.91 1.66 5.15
CA LEU A 133 -1.52 2.03 3.88
C LEU A 133 -0.49 2.81 3.07
N MET A 134 -0.12 2.30 1.90
CA MET A 134 0.78 3.03 1.00
C MET A 134 -0.03 4.07 0.24
N ASN A 135 0.31 5.37 0.39
CA ASN A 135 -0.30 6.39 -0.46
C ASN A 135 0.29 6.32 -1.88
N LEU A 136 -0.30 7.06 -2.81
CA LEU A 136 0.10 7.01 -4.23
C LEU A 136 1.08 8.14 -4.56
N TYR A 137 2.17 7.82 -5.25
CA TYR A 137 3.04 8.78 -5.94
C TYR A 137 2.36 9.27 -7.23
N ASN A 138 2.85 10.38 -7.79
CA ASN A 138 2.33 10.93 -9.06
C ASN A 138 3.19 10.48 -10.24
N PRO A 139 2.73 9.53 -11.08
CA PRO A 139 3.51 9.11 -12.26
C PRO A 139 3.40 10.11 -13.41
N PHE A 140 2.49 11.10 -13.34
CA PHE A 140 2.22 12.06 -14.40
C PHE A 140 2.30 13.50 -13.88
N PRO A 141 3.49 13.98 -13.42
CA PRO A 141 3.63 15.33 -12.86
C PRO A 141 3.29 16.44 -13.87
N GLN A 142 3.38 16.15 -15.18
CA GLN A 142 3.02 17.04 -16.27
C GLN A 142 1.49 17.19 -16.49
N ILE A 143 0.65 16.38 -15.83
CA ILE A 143 -0.83 16.41 -15.94
C ILE A 143 -1.40 17.02 -14.65
N PRO A 144 -1.72 18.34 -14.62
CA PRO A 144 -2.13 19.01 -13.38
C PRO A 144 -3.38 18.41 -12.73
N ILE A 145 -4.36 17.97 -13.54
CA ILE A 145 -5.59 17.37 -13.02
C ILE A 145 -5.31 16.04 -12.31
N ALA A 146 -4.43 15.19 -12.85
CA ALA A 146 -4.04 13.94 -12.21
C ALA A 146 -3.39 14.20 -10.84
N GLY A 147 -2.43 15.14 -10.79
CA GLY A 147 -1.77 15.54 -9.55
C GLY A 147 -2.75 16.03 -8.48
N ARG A 148 -3.73 16.88 -8.85
CA ARG A 148 -4.75 17.41 -7.93
C ARG A 148 -5.60 16.29 -7.30
N TRP A 149 -6.12 15.36 -8.11
CA TRP A 149 -6.97 14.29 -7.63
C TRP A 149 -6.19 13.24 -6.83
N LEU A 150 -4.95 13.04 -7.16
CA LEU A 150 -4.06 12.15 -6.42
C LEU A 150 -3.73 12.72 -5.04
N GLN A 151 -3.45 14.03 -4.94
CA GLN A 151 -3.27 14.71 -3.65
C GLN A 151 -4.55 14.68 -2.82
N GLN A 152 -5.72 14.90 -3.45
CA GLN A 152 -7.03 14.77 -2.80
C GLN A 152 -7.22 13.38 -2.20
N TYR A 153 -6.97 12.33 -2.96
CA TYR A 153 -7.02 10.96 -2.46
C TYR A 153 -6.03 10.72 -1.31
N ASN A 154 -4.78 11.13 -1.47
CA ASN A 154 -3.75 10.96 -0.43
C ASN A 154 -4.13 11.70 0.87
N HIS A 155 -4.76 12.87 0.77
CA HIS A 155 -5.30 13.58 1.93
C HIS A 155 -6.44 12.79 2.61
N GLN A 156 -7.38 12.28 1.83
CA GLN A 156 -8.48 11.44 2.34
C GLN A 156 -7.94 10.16 3.01
N LEU A 157 -6.94 9.50 2.40
CA LEU A 157 -6.33 8.29 2.96
C LEU A 157 -5.70 8.56 4.34
N ARG A 158 -5.07 9.72 4.53
CA ARG A 158 -4.46 10.10 5.83
C ARG A 158 -5.47 10.16 6.97
N SER A 159 -6.75 10.44 6.70
CA SER A 159 -7.78 10.45 7.75
C SER A 159 -8.00 9.08 8.40
N LEU A 160 -7.65 7.99 7.71
CA LEU A 160 -7.77 6.63 8.22
C LEU A 160 -6.73 6.31 9.31
N ALA A 161 -5.65 7.09 9.40
CA ALA A 161 -4.64 7.00 10.47
C ALA A 161 -5.16 7.47 11.85
N ALA A 162 -6.41 7.94 11.95
CA ALA A 162 -7.09 8.12 13.24
C ALA A 162 -7.29 6.77 13.99
N ASN A 163 -7.25 5.63 13.29
CA ASN A 163 -7.21 4.32 13.91
C ASN A 163 -5.80 4.03 14.48
N PRO A 164 -5.65 3.66 15.76
CA PRO A 164 -4.33 3.51 16.41
C PRO A 164 -3.47 2.39 15.82
N HIS A 165 -4.05 1.47 15.05
CA HIS A 165 -3.32 0.40 14.37
C HIS A 165 -2.95 0.74 12.93
N VAL A 166 -3.32 1.93 12.42
CA VAL A 166 -3.17 2.30 11.01
C VAL A 166 -2.20 3.46 10.85
N GLU A 167 -1.26 3.31 9.95
CA GLU A 167 -0.41 4.40 9.47
C GLU A 167 -0.45 4.51 7.96
N VAL A 168 -0.27 5.75 7.46
CA VAL A 168 -0.17 6.02 6.03
C VAL A 168 1.29 6.31 5.68
N VAL A 169 1.88 5.48 4.84
CA VAL A 169 3.25 5.62 4.36
C VAL A 169 3.28 6.62 3.22
N ASP A 170 4.07 7.69 3.36
CA ASP A 170 4.10 8.80 2.42
C ASP A 170 5.05 8.53 1.23
N VAL A 171 4.62 7.63 0.35
CA VAL A 171 5.33 7.31 -0.91
C VAL A 171 5.27 8.50 -1.88
N TYR A 172 4.20 9.31 -1.83
CA TYR A 172 4.07 10.50 -2.64
C TYR A 172 5.29 11.41 -2.48
N ARG A 173 5.56 11.80 -1.24
CA ARG A 173 6.69 12.68 -0.93
C ARG A 173 8.05 12.04 -1.25
N ALA A 174 8.16 10.72 -1.09
CA ALA A 174 9.40 10.01 -1.38
C ALA A 174 9.72 9.94 -2.87
N PHE A 175 8.73 10.11 -3.75
CA PHE A 175 8.88 10.09 -5.21
C PHE A 175 8.92 11.48 -5.83
N GLU A 176 8.41 12.50 -5.14
CA GLU A 176 8.28 13.86 -5.65
C GLU A 176 9.64 14.42 -6.15
N GLY A 177 9.70 14.76 -7.44
CA GLY A 177 10.90 15.23 -8.11
C GLY A 177 11.90 14.15 -8.55
N HIS A 178 11.58 12.87 -8.32
CA HIS A 178 12.42 11.72 -8.68
C HIS A 178 11.73 10.74 -9.64
N GLU A 179 10.61 11.12 -10.25
CA GLU A 179 9.78 10.24 -11.07
C GLU A 179 10.58 9.60 -12.19
N ASN A 180 11.42 10.39 -12.90
CA ASN A 180 12.29 9.89 -13.98
C ASN A 180 13.33 8.86 -13.51
N GLU A 181 13.74 8.91 -12.24
CA GLU A 181 14.70 8.00 -11.66
C GLU A 181 14.03 6.72 -11.11
N TYR A 182 12.80 6.84 -10.58
CA TYR A 182 12.14 5.80 -9.83
C TYR A 182 11.09 5.03 -10.63
N LEU A 183 10.66 5.53 -11.80
CA LEU A 183 9.72 4.82 -12.66
C LEU A 183 10.41 3.88 -13.63
N SER A 184 9.73 2.83 -14.01
CA SER A 184 10.17 1.84 -15.00
C SER A 184 9.92 2.35 -16.43
N ILE A 185 10.19 1.51 -17.43
CA ILE A 185 10.05 1.86 -18.86
C ILE A 185 8.60 2.25 -19.20
N ASP A 186 7.61 1.73 -18.48
CA ASP A 186 6.19 2.06 -18.71
C ASP A 186 5.79 3.43 -18.15
N GLN A 187 6.71 4.15 -17.51
CA GLN A 187 6.51 5.47 -16.89
C GLN A 187 5.35 5.51 -15.89
N PHE A 188 4.97 4.36 -15.36
CA PHE A 188 3.85 4.21 -14.45
C PHE A 188 4.21 3.43 -13.19
N HIS A 189 4.78 2.22 -13.33
CA HIS A 189 5.21 1.43 -12.20
C HIS A 189 6.62 1.77 -11.74
N PRO A 190 6.93 1.61 -10.46
CA PRO A 190 8.29 1.80 -9.97
C PRO A 190 9.26 0.80 -10.60
N ASN A 191 10.48 1.25 -10.85
CA ASN A 191 11.61 0.39 -11.11
C ASN A 191 12.22 -0.15 -9.80
N TYR A 192 13.38 -0.82 -9.87
CA TYR A 192 14.02 -1.37 -8.67
C TYR A 192 14.39 -0.30 -7.62
N LYS A 193 14.79 0.92 -8.05
CA LYS A 193 15.10 2.03 -7.14
C LYS A 193 13.83 2.58 -6.49
N GLY A 194 12.75 2.73 -7.26
CA GLY A 194 11.46 3.16 -6.75
C GLY A 194 10.92 2.21 -5.69
N TYR A 195 10.96 0.89 -5.92
CA TYR A 195 10.55 -0.08 -4.92
C TYR A 195 11.48 -0.14 -3.70
N GLU A 196 12.78 0.08 -3.88
CA GLU A 196 13.70 0.22 -2.76
C GLU A 196 13.36 1.44 -1.90
N THR A 197 13.03 2.58 -2.54
CA THR A 197 12.58 3.79 -1.86
C THR A 197 11.27 3.55 -1.09
N MET A 198 10.28 2.88 -1.69
CA MET A 198 9.04 2.50 -0.99
C MET A 198 9.34 1.65 0.25
N ALA A 199 10.20 0.64 0.13
CA ALA A 199 10.57 -0.22 1.25
C ALA A 199 11.33 0.54 2.35
N LYS A 200 12.25 1.43 2.00
CA LYS A 200 12.97 2.29 2.95
C LYS A 200 12.04 3.25 3.69
N THR A 201 11.10 3.89 2.97
CA THR A 201 10.09 4.79 3.56
C THR A 201 9.22 4.04 4.55
N LEU A 202 8.75 2.84 4.18
CA LEU A 202 7.98 1.97 5.07
C LEU A 202 8.81 1.58 6.31
N LEU A 203 10.08 1.20 6.14
CA LEU A 203 10.95 0.81 7.24
C LEU A 203 11.21 1.96 8.23
N GLN A 204 11.45 3.16 7.73
CA GLN A 204 11.66 4.36 8.56
C GLN A 204 10.43 4.65 9.42
N GLN A 205 9.24 4.54 8.86
CA GLN A 205 7.99 4.78 9.56
C GLN A 205 7.66 3.66 10.53
N SER A 206 7.86 2.39 10.13
CA SER A 206 7.59 1.23 10.98
C SER A 206 8.49 1.14 12.21
N CYS A 207 9.70 1.70 12.16
CA CYS A 207 10.61 1.69 13.29
C CYS A 207 10.08 2.46 14.50
N ASN A 208 9.28 3.49 14.30
CA ASN A 208 8.71 4.28 15.40
C ASN A 208 7.67 3.50 16.19
N GLN A 209 6.93 2.59 15.57
CA GLN A 209 5.91 1.76 16.25
C GLN A 209 6.44 0.38 16.69
N LEU A 210 7.34 -0.22 15.92
CA LEU A 210 7.91 -1.53 16.25
C LEU A 210 8.94 -1.49 17.37
N GLN A 211 9.37 -0.30 17.83
CA GLN A 211 10.28 -0.15 18.98
C GLN A 211 9.72 -0.77 20.27
N PHE A 212 8.41 -0.94 20.40
CA PHE A 212 7.80 -1.57 21.56
C PHE A 212 7.96 -3.11 21.61
N THR A 213 8.56 -3.73 20.62
CA THR A 213 8.62 -5.20 20.52
C THR A 213 10.03 -5.76 20.29
N PHE A 214 11.08 -4.93 20.26
CA PHE A 214 12.47 -5.38 20.22
C PHE A 214 13.11 -5.48 21.63
N THR A 215 12.31 -5.61 22.68
CA THR A 215 12.86 -5.95 23.99
C THR A 215 13.30 -7.41 23.99
N LYS A 216 14.56 -7.58 24.38
CA LYS A 216 15.39 -8.79 24.46
C LYS A 216 14.69 -9.99 25.09
#